data_18ce5d9d0a48639077d2372acd69a352
#
_entry.id   18ce5d9d0a48639077d2372acd69a352
#
_cell.length_a   1.000
_cell.length_b   1.000
_cell.length_c   1.000
_cell.angle_alpha   90.00
_cell.angle_beta   90.00
_cell.angle_gamma   90.00
#
_symmetry.space_group_name_H-M   'P 1'
#
loop_
_entity.id
_entity.type
_entity.pdbx_description
1 polymer ?
#
loop_
_entity_poly.entity_id
_entity_poly.type
_entity_poly.pdbx_seq_one_letter_code
_entity_poly.pdbx_strand_id
1 'polypeptide(L)'
;MDSFSANQETRNSEVTPKHVTSVWTKGVTPPANFTQGEDVFHAPYDENQGWYDITKKFNGKDDLLCGAATAGNMLHWWFDQNKDQIKRYLEEYPEKQKINFNGRQMFDVKEAIDTKNHQTDSALWSYFKEKAFPNLSTKHLGVFPDHVIDMFINGYRLKLWNHGPTPVKEGSKDPRGGIFDAVFGRGDQSKLLTSRHDFKEKNLKEISDLIKKELTEGKALGLSHTYANARINHVINLWGADFDSNGNLKAIHVTDSDSNASIGMKKYFVGVNSSGKVAISAKEIKEDNIGAQALGLFTLSTGQDSWNQTN
;
A
#
# COMPACT_ATOMS: atom_id res chain seq x y z
N MET A 1 -44.08 3.28 -63.57
CA MET A 1 -44.31 2.88 -62.15
C MET A 1 -42.95 2.56 -61.58
N ASP A 2 -42.33 3.56 -61.06
CA ASP A 2 -40.92 3.47 -60.57
C ASP A 2 -40.90 3.21 -59.06
N SER A 3 -40.27 2.11 -58.71
CA SER A 3 -40.06 1.74 -57.33
C SER A 3 -38.71 2.32 -56.84
N PHE A 4 -38.77 3.33 -56.00
CA PHE A 4 -37.59 3.85 -55.27
C PHE A 4 -37.21 2.85 -54.17
N SER A 5 -36.01 2.27 -54.30
CA SER A 5 -35.34 1.53 -53.24
C SER A 5 -34.52 2.49 -52.42
N ALA A 6 -34.88 2.70 -51.18
CA ALA A 6 -34.09 3.48 -50.21
C ALA A 6 -33.01 2.58 -49.58
N ASN A 7 -31.75 2.81 -49.94
CA ASN A 7 -30.59 2.27 -49.23
C ASN A 7 -30.47 2.93 -47.85
N GLN A 8 -30.75 2.16 -46.81
CA GLN A 8 -30.32 2.52 -45.44
C GLN A 8 -28.84 2.14 -45.28
N GLU A 9 -27.97 3.14 -45.33
CA GLU A 9 -26.60 3.02 -44.84
C GLU A 9 -26.64 2.89 -43.31
N THR A 10 -26.40 1.68 -42.81
CA THR A 10 -26.09 1.43 -41.43
C THR A 10 -24.69 1.98 -41.18
N ARG A 11 -24.60 3.17 -40.58
CA ARG A 11 -23.36 3.67 -39.99
C ARG A 11 -22.97 2.77 -38.82
N ASN A 12 -22.07 1.83 -39.05
CA ASN A 12 -21.29 1.19 -38.01
C ASN A 12 -20.40 2.28 -37.40
N SER A 13 -20.81 2.78 -36.26
CA SER A 13 -19.88 3.56 -35.41
C SER A 13 -18.84 2.57 -34.90
N GLU A 14 -17.67 2.56 -35.54
CA GLU A 14 -16.45 1.94 -34.95
C GLU A 14 -16.21 2.58 -33.59
N VAL A 15 -16.54 1.84 -32.56
CA VAL A 15 -16.11 2.20 -31.18
C VAL A 15 -14.62 1.97 -31.14
N THR A 16 -13.86 3.02 -31.36
CA THR A 16 -12.40 3.01 -31.15
C THR A 16 -12.13 2.46 -29.75
N PRO A 17 -11.31 1.41 -29.58
CA PRO A 17 -11.01 0.89 -28.27
C PRO A 17 -10.46 2.03 -27.42
N LYS A 18 -11.10 2.32 -26.28
CA LYS A 18 -10.59 3.32 -25.33
C LYS A 18 -9.21 2.89 -24.90
N HIS A 19 -8.18 3.62 -25.32
CA HIS A 19 -6.80 3.32 -24.98
C HIS A 19 -6.62 3.46 -23.47
N VAL A 20 -6.40 2.35 -22.78
CA VAL A 20 -6.10 2.31 -21.35
C VAL A 20 -4.60 2.15 -21.17
N THR A 21 -4.00 3.02 -20.37
CA THR A 21 -2.58 2.92 -19.99
C THR A 21 -2.50 2.45 -18.55
N SER A 22 -1.72 1.40 -18.30
CA SER A 22 -1.46 0.90 -16.94
C SER A 22 -0.09 1.32 -16.46
N VAL A 23 0.01 1.76 -15.21
CA VAL A 23 1.27 2.10 -14.52
C VAL A 23 1.35 1.28 -13.24
N TRP A 24 2.50 0.68 -12.99
CA TRP A 24 2.73 -0.24 -11.88
C TRP A 24 3.88 0.22 -10.99
N THR A 25 3.83 -0.15 -9.72
CA THR A 25 4.94 -0.02 -8.78
C THR A 25 6.19 -0.68 -9.36
N LYS A 26 7.34 -0.05 -9.20
CA LYS A 26 8.64 -0.59 -9.68
C LYS A 26 8.86 -2.01 -9.17
N GLY A 27 9.28 -2.91 -10.05
CA GLY A 27 9.59 -4.31 -9.72
C GLY A 27 8.37 -5.21 -9.54
N VAL A 28 7.15 -4.68 -9.66
CA VAL A 28 5.94 -5.50 -9.69
C VAL A 28 5.73 -6.08 -11.07
N THR A 29 5.54 -7.40 -11.13
CA THR A 29 5.04 -8.09 -12.33
C THR A 29 3.52 -8.10 -12.26
N PRO A 30 2.82 -7.43 -13.19
CA PRO A 30 1.37 -7.45 -13.20
C PRO A 30 0.82 -8.86 -13.36
N PRO A 31 -0.27 -9.25 -12.67
CA PRO A 31 -0.96 -10.50 -12.96
C PRO A 31 -1.40 -10.55 -14.42
N ALA A 32 -1.19 -11.69 -15.07
CA ALA A 32 -1.53 -11.87 -16.48
C ALA A 32 -3.04 -11.74 -16.73
N ASN A 33 -3.85 -12.24 -15.79
CA ASN A 33 -5.30 -12.24 -15.90
C ASN A 33 -5.95 -11.96 -14.54
N PHE A 34 -7.01 -11.15 -14.57
CA PHE A 34 -7.94 -11.01 -13.46
C PHE A 34 -9.22 -11.77 -13.81
N THR A 35 -9.63 -12.70 -12.96
CA THR A 35 -10.86 -13.46 -13.12
C THR A 35 -12.00 -12.77 -12.40
N GLN A 36 -13.16 -12.70 -13.03
CA GLN A 36 -14.39 -12.22 -12.38
C GLN A 36 -14.82 -13.22 -11.33
N GLY A 37 -14.71 -12.82 -10.06
CA GLY A 37 -15.33 -13.54 -8.93
C GLY A 37 -16.77 -13.11 -8.73
N GLU A 38 -17.43 -13.60 -7.70
CA GLU A 38 -18.81 -13.22 -7.37
C GLU A 38 -18.92 -11.70 -7.14
N ASP A 39 -17.97 -11.11 -6.43
CA ASP A 39 -18.04 -9.72 -5.99
C ASP A 39 -16.94 -8.82 -6.58
N VAL A 40 -15.81 -9.36 -7.02
CA VAL A 40 -14.65 -8.57 -7.46
C VAL A 40 -13.82 -9.31 -8.50
N PHE A 41 -13.16 -8.56 -9.39
CA PHE A 41 -12.08 -9.09 -10.23
C PHE A 41 -10.85 -9.39 -9.38
N HIS A 42 -10.33 -10.59 -9.52
CA HIS A 42 -9.30 -11.12 -8.63
C HIS A 42 -8.24 -11.91 -9.42
N ALA A 43 -6.97 -11.76 -9.00
CA ALA A 43 -5.85 -12.61 -9.40
C ALA A 43 -5.25 -13.26 -8.14
N PRO A 44 -5.08 -14.59 -8.10
CA PRO A 44 -4.52 -15.27 -6.93
C PRO A 44 -3.10 -14.79 -6.64
N TYR A 45 -2.68 -14.90 -5.38
CA TYR A 45 -1.31 -14.59 -4.99
C TYR A 45 -0.33 -15.50 -5.71
N ASP A 46 0.74 -14.90 -6.25
CA ASP A 46 1.85 -15.58 -6.87
C ASP A 46 3.15 -15.03 -6.28
N GLU A 47 4.04 -15.94 -5.87
CA GLU A 47 5.33 -15.59 -5.29
C GLU A 47 6.27 -14.96 -6.32
N ASN A 48 7.21 -14.16 -5.84
CA ASN A 48 8.26 -13.52 -6.67
C ASN A 48 7.74 -12.54 -7.74
N GLN A 49 6.53 -12.04 -7.62
CA GLN A 49 5.95 -11.06 -8.53
C GLN A 49 6.14 -9.61 -8.05
N GLY A 50 6.82 -9.43 -6.92
CA GLY A 50 7.17 -8.11 -6.39
C GLY A 50 6.03 -7.38 -5.67
N TRP A 51 4.88 -8.01 -5.48
CA TRP A 51 3.75 -7.52 -4.68
C TRP A 51 3.41 -8.49 -3.56
N TYR A 52 2.81 -8.00 -2.51
CA TYR A 52 2.60 -8.72 -1.26
C TYR A 52 1.18 -8.56 -0.75
N ASP A 53 0.67 -9.58 -0.05
CA ASP A 53 -0.69 -9.61 0.48
C ASP A 53 -0.75 -10.24 1.89
N ILE A 54 -0.37 -9.45 2.89
CA ILE A 54 -0.56 -9.80 4.28
C ILE A 54 -2.05 -9.73 4.60
N THR A 55 -2.63 -10.80 5.13
CA THR A 55 -4.03 -10.86 5.55
C THR A 55 -4.17 -10.95 7.06
N LYS A 56 -5.17 -10.26 7.60
CA LYS A 56 -5.52 -10.29 9.02
C LYS A 56 -6.33 -11.54 9.36
N LYS A 57 -6.18 -12.03 10.59
CA LYS A 57 -6.93 -13.20 11.10
C LYS A 57 -8.21 -12.81 11.84
N PHE A 58 -8.40 -11.54 12.18
CA PHE A 58 -9.54 -11.02 12.95
C PHE A 58 -9.79 -11.80 14.26
N ASN A 59 -8.72 -12.06 14.99
CA ASN A 59 -8.75 -12.80 16.26
C ASN A 59 -8.57 -11.90 17.50
N GLY A 60 -8.89 -10.62 17.38
CA GLY A 60 -8.73 -9.60 18.42
C GLY A 60 -7.34 -9.01 18.52
N LYS A 61 -6.32 -9.59 17.87
CA LYS A 61 -4.94 -9.08 17.91
C LYS A 61 -4.61 -8.15 16.78
N ASP A 62 -5.18 -8.35 15.61
CA ASP A 62 -4.84 -7.64 14.37
C ASP A 62 -6.01 -6.88 13.71
N ASP A 63 -7.19 -6.90 14.31
CA ASP A 63 -8.44 -6.36 13.75
C ASP A 63 -8.27 -4.92 13.22
N LEU A 64 -7.54 -4.05 13.93
CA LEU A 64 -7.31 -2.65 13.56
C LEU A 64 -5.89 -2.37 13.02
N LEU A 65 -5.14 -3.40 12.66
CA LEU A 65 -3.77 -3.26 12.18
C LEU A 65 -3.64 -3.20 10.64
N CYS A 66 -4.67 -2.73 9.93
CA CYS A 66 -4.60 -2.56 8.47
C CYS A 66 -3.41 -1.69 8.04
N GLY A 67 -3.12 -0.61 8.75
CA GLY A 67 -1.95 0.24 8.49
C GLY A 67 -0.62 -0.49 8.67
N ALA A 68 -0.51 -1.37 9.66
CA ALA A 68 0.70 -2.18 9.87
C ALA A 68 0.82 -3.30 8.81
N ALA A 69 -0.29 -3.90 8.37
CA ALA A 69 -0.29 -4.88 7.29
C ALA A 69 0.14 -4.23 5.96
N THR A 70 -0.43 -3.06 5.64
CA THR A 70 -0.03 -2.26 4.47
C THR A 70 1.45 -1.89 4.52
N ALA A 71 1.94 -1.43 5.66
CA ALA A 71 3.36 -1.13 5.86
C ALA A 71 4.24 -2.38 5.70
N GLY A 72 3.81 -3.54 6.20
CA GLY A 72 4.50 -4.81 6.05
C GLY A 72 4.66 -5.20 4.58
N ASN A 73 3.61 -5.07 3.79
CA ASN A 73 3.67 -5.32 2.34
C ASN A 73 4.61 -4.34 1.62
N MET A 74 4.56 -3.04 1.96
CA MET A 74 5.47 -2.03 1.39
C MET A 74 6.93 -2.29 1.79
N LEU A 75 7.19 -2.75 3.02
CA LEU A 75 8.54 -3.09 3.48
C LEU A 75 9.08 -4.36 2.81
N HIS A 76 8.27 -5.38 2.59
CA HIS A 76 8.68 -6.55 1.81
C HIS A 76 9.09 -6.15 0.38
N TRP A 77 8.31 -5.30 -0.27
CA TRP A 77 8.70 -4.70 -1.55
C TRP A 77 10.01 -3.91 -1.44
N TRP A 78 10.18 -3.11 -0.40
CA TRP A 78 11.38 -2.31 -0.17
C TRP A 78 12.62 -3.20 0.04
N PHE A 79 12.49 -4.32 0.72
CA PHE A 79 13.55 -5.31 0.87
C PHE A 79 13.98 -5.86 -0.50
N ASP A 80 13.04 -6.21 -1.36
CA ASP A 80 13.36 -6.69 -2.71
C ASP A 80 14.11 -5.63 -3.53
N GLN A 81 13.66 -4.37 -3.47
CA GLN A 81 14.27 -3.27 -4.20
C GLN A 81 15.69 -2.95 -3.69
N ASN A 82 16.02 -3.28 -2.45
CA ASN A 82 17.27 -2.94 -1.77
C ASN A 82 18.06 -4.18 -1.32
N LYS A 83 17.81 -5.33 -1.91
CA LYS A 83 18.37 -6.61 -1.43
C LYS A 83 19.89 -6.59 -1.29
N ASP A 84 20.60 -6.08 -2.30
CA ASP A 84 22.07 -6.05 -2.29
C ASP A 84 22.61 -4.99 -1.30
N GLN A 85 21.95 -3.85 -1.20
CA GLN A 85 22.30 -2.81 -0.24
C GLN A 85 22.11 -3.29 1.19
N ILE A 86 21.00 -3.96 1.47
CA ILE A 86 20.70 -4.51 2.80
C ILE A 86 21.71 -5.61 3.16
N LYS A 87 22.08 -6.46 2.23
CA LYS A 87 23.10 -7.49 2.48
C LYS A 87 24.42 -6.85 2.90
N ARG A 88 24.93 -5.87 2.14
CA ARG A 88 26.17 -5.14 2.49
C ARG A 88 26.03 -4.41 3.83
N TYR A 89 24.90 -3.77 4.08
CA TYR A 89 24.61 -3.10 5.33
C TYR A 89 24.72 -4.05 6.55
N LEU A 90 24.16 -5.25 6.46
CA LEU A 90 24.23 -6.23 7.55
C LEU A 90 25.61 -6.85 7.71
N GLU A 91 26.44 -6.87 6.66
CA GLU A 91 27.85 -7.25 6.75
C GLU A 91 28.68 -6.16 7.47
N GLU A 92 28.38 -4.89 7.20
CA GLU A 92 29.04 -3.74 7.83
C GLU A 92 28.55 -3.50 9.26
N TYR A 93 27.25 -3.68 9.53
CA TYR A 93 26.59 -3.47 10.81
C TYR A 93 25.94 -4.76 11.32
N PRO A 94 26.70 -5.79 11.72
CA PRO A 94 26.13 -7.10 12.10
C PRO A 94 25.22 -7.02 13.33
N GLU A 95 25.42 -6.01 14.21
CA GLU A 95 24.54 -5.76 15.35
C GLU A 95 23.12 -5.31 14.95
N LYS A 96 22.94 -4.83 13.71
CA LYS A 96 21.65 -4.42 13.17
C LYS A 96 20.81 -5.59 12.65
N GLN A 97 21.40 -6.76 12.52
CA GLN A 97 20.65 -7.95 12.10
C GLN A 97 19.50 -8.27 13.06
N LYS A 98 19.70 -8.02 14.34
CA LYS A 98 18.70 -8.32 15.37
C LYS A 98 18.34 -7.08 16.17
N ILE A 99 17.05 -6.74 16.19
CA ILE A 99 16.54 -5.71 17.09
C ILE A 99 16.41 -6.30 18.49
N ASN A 100 17.10 -5.68 19.44
CA ASN A 100 16.98 -6.00 20.85
C ASN A 100 16.36 -4.81 21.60
N PHE A 101 15.39 -5.10 22.46
CA PHE A 101 14.79 -4.10 23.34
C PHE A 101 14.70 -4.64 24.77
N ASN A 102 15.27 -3.93 25.73
CA ASN A 102 15.34 -4.35 27.12
C ASN A 102 15.90 -5.77 27.30
N GLY A 103 16.97 -6.11 26.59
CA GLY A 103 17.62 -7.42 26.66
C GLY A 103 16.83 -8.57 26.01
N ARG A 104 15.75 -8.26 25.29
CA ARG A 104 14.96 -9.27 24.56
C ARG A 104 15.10 -9.08 23.06
N GLN A 105 15.36 -10.18 22.37
CA GLN A 105 15.31 -10.17 20.91
C GLN A 105 13.87 -9.93 20.44
N MET A 106 13.68 -8.89 19.63
CA MET A 106 12.37 -8.49 19.11
C MET A 106 12.15 -8.91 17.66
N PHE A 107 13.20 -8.89 16.85
CA PHE A 107 13.10 -9.13 15.41
C PHE A 107 14.48 -9.51 14.84
N ASP A 108 14.49 -10.42 13.85
CA ASP A 108 15.67 -10.76 13.04
C ASP A 108 15.42 -10.31 11.59
N VAL A 109 16.20 -9.35 11.12
CA VAL A 109 16.07 -8.77 9.76
C VAL A 109 16.29 -9.83 8.69
N LYS A 110 17.23 -10.75 8.92
CA LYS A 110 17.57 -11.80 7.96
C LYS A 110 16.41 -12.76 7.74
N GLU A 111 15.69 -13.12 8.80
CA GLU A 111 14.47 -13.94 8.67
C GLU A 111 13.43 -13.26 7.79
N ALA A 112 13.25 -11.94 7.93
CA ALA A 112 12.26 -11.19 7.14
C ALA A 112 12.64 -11.06 5.66
N ILE A 113 13.94 -11.02 5.34
CA ILE A 113 14.44 -10.87 3.96
C ILE A 113 14.45 -12.21 3.24
N ASP A 114 14.83 -13.28 3.94
CA ASP A 114 14.96 -14.63 3.35
C ASP A 114 13.63 -15.39 3.27
N THR A 115 12.59 -14.91 3.96
CA THR A 115 11.29 -15.61 3.97
C THR A 115 10.54 -15.36 2.67
N LYS A 116 10.31 -16.40 1.89
CA LYS A 116 9.50 -16.35 0.66
C LYS A 116 8.00 -16.33 0.92
N ASN A 117 7.57 -16.75 2.10
CA ASN A 117 6.17 -16.68 2.49
C ASN A 117 5.89 -15.35 3.19
N HIS A 118 5.33 -14.43 2.45
CA HIS A 118 5.17 -13.03 2.86
C HIS A 118 3.71 -12.65 3.15
N GLN A 119 2.89 -13.62 3.44
CA GLN A 119 1.49 -13.40 3.78
C GLN A 119 1.30 -13.41 5.30
N THR A 120 0.38 -14.22 5.75
CA THR A 120 -0.05 -14.33 7.15
C THR A 120 1.06 -14.75 8.11
N ASP A 121 2.07 -15.48 7.62
CA ASP A 121 3.17 -16.05 8.41
C ASP A 121 4.49 -15.27 8.26
N SER A 122 4.44 -14.08 7.69
CA SER A 122 5.60 -13.19 7.61
C SER A 122 6.19 -12.90 9.00
N ALA A 123 7.52 -13.06 9.14
CA ALA A 123 8.24 -12.71 10.37
C ALA A 123 8.07 -11.22 10.72
N LEU A 124 8.05 -10.35 9.69
CA LEU A 124 7.80 -8.92 9.85
C LEU A 124 6.38 -8.64 10.37
N TRP A 125 5.38 -9.33 9.82
CA TRP A 125 3.99 -9.22 10.29
C TRP A 125 3.82 -9.69 11.73
N SER A 126 4.45 -10.80 12.09
CA SER A 126 4.48 -11.31 13.46
C SER A 126 5.14 -10.33 14.41
N TYR A 127 6.25 -9.71 14.01
CA TYR A 127 6.91 -8.64 14.77
C TYR A 127 5.96 -7.46 15.02
N PHE A 128 5.25 -6.98 14.01
CA PHE A 128 4.32 -5.87 14.18
C PHE A 128 3.18 -6.19 15.13
N LYS A 129 2.56 -7.35 14.99
CA LYS A 129 1.43 -7.76 15.83
C LYS A 129 1.80 -8.01 17.29
N GLU A 130 2.93 -8.68 17.50
CA GLU A 130 3.25 -9.25 18.81
C GLU A 130 4.24 -8.42 19.61
N LYS A 131 5.10 -7.66 18.93
CA LYS A 131 6.22 -6.96 19.57
C LYS A 131 6.13 -5.44 19.42
N ALA A 132 5.93 -4.92 18.21
CA ALA A 132 5.90 -3.48 17.98
C ALA A 132 4.59 -2.84 18.45
N PHE A 133 3.46 -3.48 18.18
CA PHE A 133 2.11 -2.97 18.44
C PHE A 133 1.23 -3.94 19.25
N PRO A 134 1.73 -4.54 20.34
CA PRO A 134 0.95 -5.48 21.12
C PRO A 134 -0.30 -4.79 21.69
N ASN A 135 -1.46 -5.45 21.57
CA ASN A 135 -2.73 -5.01 22.14
C ASN A 135 -3.31 -3.69 21.59
N LEU A 136 -2.83 -3.15 20.45
CA LEU A 136 -3.46 -1.95 19.87
C LEU A 136 -4.92 -2.22 19.46
N SER A 137 -5.18 -3.33 18.80
CA SER A 137 -6.55 -3.69 18.38
C SER A 137 -7.49 -3.86 19.57
N THR A 138 -7.04 -4.46 20.67
CA THR A 138 -7.84 -4.60 21.89
C THR A 138 -8.12 -3.27 22.60
N LYS A 139 -7.32 -2.25 22.31
CA LYS A 139 -7.55 -0.87 22.79
C LYS A 139 -8.32 -0.01 21.78
N HIS A 140 -8.87 -0.61 20.74
CA HIS A 140 -9.55 0.09 19.65
C HIS A 140 -8.70 1.17 18.94
N LEU A 141 -7.41 0.88 18.76
CA LEU A 141 -6.45 1.79 18.16
C LEU A 141 -5.82 1.16 16.91
N GLY A 142 -5.57 1.99 15.90
CA GLY A 142 -4.86 1.64 14.67
C GLY A 142 -3.53 2.39 14.53
N VAL A 143 -2.81 2.09 13.48
CA VAL A 143 -1.57 2.78 13.10
C VAL A 143 -1.62 3.18 11.63
N PHE A 144 -0.86 4.21 11.26
CA PHE A 144 -0.70 4.61 9.87
C PHE A 144 0.54 3.93 9.24
N PRO A 145 0.49 3.59 7.93
CA PRO A 145 1.59 2.91 7.27
C PRO A 145 2.93 3.66 7.34
N ASP A 146 2.92 4.96 7.07
CA ASP A 146 4.12 5.80 7.13
C ASP A 146 4.78 5.80 8.51
N HIS A 147 3.99 5.88 9.59
CA HIS A 147 4.52 5.81 10.95
C HIS A 147 5.21 4.47 11.23
N VAL A 148 4.63 3.37 10.77
CA VAL A 148 5.21 2.02 10.94
C VAL A 148 6.53 1.91 10.18
N ILE A 149 6.55 2.39 8.93
CA ILE A 149 7.74 2.36 8.06
C ILE A 149 8.85 3.24 8.63
N ASP A 150 8.53 4.47 9.03
CA ASP A 150 9.50 5.42 9.58
C ASP A 150 10.09 4.91 10.90
N MET A 151 9.26 4.33 11.76
CA MET A 151 9.72 3.63 12.96
C MET A 151 10.68 2.50 12.59
N PHE A 152 10.33 1.65 11.67
CA PHE A 152 11.10 0.47 11.31
C PHE A 152 12.45 0.84 10.69
N ILE A 153 12.48 1.73 9.70
CA ILE A 153 13.69 2.08 8.94
C ILE A 153 14.66 2.90 9.77
N ASN A 154 14.23 4.06 10.29
CA ASN A 154 15.14 4.99 10.98
C ASN A 154 14.80 5.26 12.45
N GLY A 155 13.76 4.66 12.98
CA GLY A 155 13.34 4.87 14.37
C GLY A 155 12.63 6.19 14.62
N TYR A 156 12.23 6.92 13.58
CA TYR A 156 11.49 8.17 13.73
C TYR A 156 10.09 7.93 14.31
N ARG A 157 9.65 8.85 15.15
CA ARG A 157 8.38 8.74 15.83
C ARG A 157 7.60 10.04 15.79
N LEU A 158 6.41 10.02 15.23
CA LEU A 158 5.52 11.17 15.17
C LEU A 158 4.69 11.31 16.45
N LYS A 159 4.34 12.55 16.80
CA LYS A 159 3.50 12.85 17.96
C LYS A 159 2.13 12.16 17.92
N LEU A 160 1.60 11.94 16.72
CA LEU A 160 0.30 11.29 16.50
C LEU A 160 0.27 9.79 16.89
N TRP A 161 1.41 9.22 17.27
CA TRP A 161 1.49 7.90 17.87
C TRP A 161 1.06 7.86 19.35
N ASN A 162 0.38 8.85 19.84
CA ASN A 162 -0.17 8.89 21.20
C ASN A 162 -1.24 7.80 21.47
N HIS A 163 -1.23 6.73 20.72
CA HIS A 163 -2.11 5.58 20.91
C HIS A 163 -1.48 4.47 21.76
N GLY A 164 -0.35 4.74 22.39
CA GLY A 164 0.26 3.85 23.37
C GLY A 164 0.03 4.29 24.82
N PRO A 165 0.33 3.45 25.80
CA PRO A 165 0.20 3.79 27.22
C PRO A 165 1.11 4.95 27.67
N THR A 166 2.07 5.36 26.86
CA THR A 166 2.99 6.46 27.13
C THR A 166 2.88 7.51 26.02
N PRO A 167 2.61 8.78 26.33
CA PRO A 167 2.66 9.87 25.37
C PRO A 167 4.03 9.93 24.71
N VAL A 168 4.06 10.01 23.38
CA VAL A 168 5.28 10.09 22.61
C VAL A 168 5.49 11.51 22.12
N LYS A 169 6.66 12.05 22.40
CA LYS A 169 7.06 13.35 21.88
C LYS A 169 7.42 13.23 20.40
N GLU A 170 6.94 14.18 19.58
CA GLU A 170 7.33 14.30 18.18
C GLU A 170 8.86 14.31 18.02
N GLY A 171 9.38 13.60 17.01
CA GLY A 171 10.81 13.48 16.76
C GLY A 171 11.56 12.59 17.76
N SER A 172 10.87 11.95 18.72
CA SER A 172 11.52 10.99 19.61
C SER A 172 11.90 9.72 18.85
N LYS A 173 13.03 9.13 19.27
CA LYS A 173 13.52 7.86 18.70
C LYS A 173 12.70 6.69 19.24
N ASP A 174 12.31 5.76 18.37
CA ASP A 174 11.65 4.53 18.80
C ASP A 174 12.70 3.45 19.08
N PRO A 175 12.78 2.91 20.30
CA PRO A 175 13.75 1.86 20.63
C PRO A 175 13.47 0.53 19.93
N ARG A 176 12.25 0.34 19.40
CA ARG A 176 11.83 -0.88 18.69
C ARG A 176 12.13 -0.86 17.21
N GLY A 177 12.71 0.23 16.70
CA GLY A 177 12.97 0.45 15.28
C GLY A 177 14.35 1.02 15.01
N GLY A 178 14.49 1.63 13.82
CA GLY A 178 15.76 2.21 13.40
C GLY A 178 16.78 1.16 12.96
N ILE A 179 16.32 0.11 12.30
CA ILE A 179 17.17 -0.97 11.81
C ILE A 179 18.22 -0.44 10.83
N PHE A 180 17.85 0.48 9.97
CA PHE A 180 18.70 1.05 8.93
C PHE A 180 19.16 2.47 9.26
N ASP A 181 19.23 2.82 10.55
CA ASP A 181 19.51 4.17 11.01
C ASP A 181 20.94 4.66 10.71
N ALA A 182 21.90 3.77 10.47
CA ALA A 182 23.23 4.15 10.04
C ALA A 182 23.23 4.83 8.65
N VAL A 183 22.29 4.44 7.78
CA VAL A 183 22.09 5.05 6.45
C VAL A 183 21.09 6.20 6.52
N PHE A 184 19.93 5.96 7.13
CA PHE A 184 18.81 6.90 7.10
C PHE A 184 18.73 7.83 8.31
N GLY A 185 19.75 7.82 9.20
CA GLY A 185 19.82 8.67 10.38
C GLY A 185 18.79 8.30 11.46
N ARG A 186 19.24 8.12 12.71
CA ARG A 186 18.34 7.70 13.77
C ARG A 186 17.39 8.80 14.22
N GLY A 187 16.10 8.60 13.95
CA GLY A 187 15.05 9.56 14.29
C GLY A 187 15.16 10.88 13.52
N ASP A 188 15.80 10.87 12.36
CA ASP A 188 15.98 12.05 11.51
C ASP A 188 14.79 12.19 10.56
N GLN A 189 13.96 13.22 10.78
CA GLN A 189 12.80 13.52 9.93
C GLN A 189 13.19 13.87 8.50
N SER A 190 14.35 14.46 8.27
CA SER A 190 14.80 14.92 6.95
C SER A 190 15.16 13.75 6.01
N LYS A 191 15.33 12.55 6.55
CA LYS A 191 15.72 11.34 5.84
C LYS A 191 14.61 10.31 5.72
N LEU A 192 13.35 10.68 5.98
CA LEU A 192 12.20 9.79 5.81
C LEU A 192 12.00 9.43 4.33
N LEU A 193 11.70 8.17 4.09
CA LEU A 193 11.41 7.64 2.74
C LEU A 193 9.93 7.68 2.39
N THR A 194 9.10 8.05 3.36
CA THR A 194 7.64 8.08 3.21
C THR A 194 7.13 9.48 2.94
N SER A 195 5.98 9.56 2.31
CA SER A 195 5.16 10.77 2.25
C SER A 195 3.68 10.43 2.41
N ARG A 196 2.89 11.46 2.74
CA ARG A 196 1.43 11.36 2.90
C ARG A 196 0.77 12.48 2.12
N HIS A 197 -0.30 12.14 1.40
CA HIS A 197 -1.09 13.08 0.62
C HIS A 197 -2.56 12.96 1.00
N ASP A 198 -3.21 14.06 1.34
CA ASP A 198 -4.64 14.15 1.63
C ASP A 198 -5.44 14.35 0.33
N PHE A 199 -6.56 13.66 0.19
CA PHE A 199 -7.45 13.75 -0.97
C PHE A 199 -8.69 14.61 -0.73
N LYS A 200 -8.88 15.14 0.47
CA LYS A 200 -10.11 15.81 0.91
C LYS A 200 -10.64 16.85 -0.08
N GLU A 201 -9.75 17.71 -0.57
CA GLU A 201 -10.11 18.82 -1.48
C GLU A 201 -9.66 18.56 -2.94
N LYS A 202 -9.25 17.32 -3.27
CA LYS A 202 -8.77 16.99 -4.60
C LYS A 202 -9.87 16.37 -5.45
N ASN A 203 -9.91 16.78 -6.73
CA ASN A 203 -10.75 16.18 -7.74
C ASN A 203 -10.11 14.90 -8.36
N LEU A 204 -10.86 14.22 -9.22
CA LEU A 204 -10.38 12.99 -9.87
C LEU A 204 -9.11 13.21 -10.69
N LYS A 205 -8.97 14.33 -11.39
CA LYS A 205 -7.78 14.61 -12.21
C LYS A 205 -6.54 14.80 -11.35
N GLU A 206 -6.65 15.57 -10.28
CA GLU A 206 -5.54 15.80 -9.34
C GLU A 206 -5.10 14.52 -8.64
N ILE A 207 -6.04 13.66 -8.24
CA ILE A 207 -5.74 12.34 -7.64
C ILE A 207 -5.11 11.42 -8.68
N SER A 208 -5.62 11.43 -9.92
CA SER A 208 -5.07 10.63 -11.02
C SER A 208 -3.63 11.01 -11.34
N ASP A 209 -3.36 12.31 -11.46
CA ASP A 209 -2.01 12.82 -11.75
C ASP A 209 -1.03 12.49 -10.62
N LEU A 210 -1.47 12.59 -9.36
CA LEU A 210 -0.67 12.25 -8.20
C LEU A 210 -0.33 10.75 -8.16
N ILE A 211 -1.32 9.86 -8.30
CA ILE A 211 -1.09 8.41 -8.30
C ILE A 211 -0.17 8.02 -9.46
N LYS A 212 -0.41 8.56 -10.66
CA LYS A 212 0.43 8.30 -11.84
C LYS A 212 1.86 8.73 -11.61
N LYS A 213 2.08 9.93 -11.04
CA LYS A 213 3.40 10.46 -10.71
C LYS A 213 4.14 9.53 -9.73
N GLU A 214 3.52 9.19 -8.61
CA GLU A 214 4.15 8.40 -7.56
C GLU A 214 4.49 6.97 -8.04
N LEU A 215 3.63 6.34 -8.85
CA LEU A 215 3.91 5.05 -9.48
C LEU A 215 5.04 5.17 -10.53
N THR A 216 5.05 6.23 -11.35
CA THR A 216 6.09 6.46 -12.36
C THR A 216 7.46 6.73 -11.71
N GLU A 217 7.49 7.36 -10.55
CA GLU A 217 8.69 7.53 -9.72
C GLU A 217 9.13 6.22 -9.04
N GLY A 218 8.40 5.12 -9.25
CA GLY A 218 8.75 3.78 -8.81
C GLY A 218 8.52 3.50 -7.33
N LYS A 219 7.59 4.22 -6.69
CA LYS A 219 7.26 4.07 -5.27
C LYS A 219 6.22 2.98 -5.02
N ALA A 220 6.26 2.38 -3.82
CA ALA A 220 5.15 1.59 -3.30
C ALA A 220 4.10 2.51 -2.67
N LEU A 221 2.82 2.15 -2.83
CA LEU A 221 1.70 2.99 -2.42
C LEU A 221 0.76 2.27 -1.45
N GLY A 222 0.23 3.04 -0.49
CA GLY A 222 -0.91 2.68 0.35
C GLY A 222 -2.05 3.68 0.13
N LEU A 223 -3.27 3.20 -0.03
CA LEU A 223 -4.46 4.02 -0.23
C LEU A 223 -5.38 3.90 0.98
N SER A 224 -5.73 5.03 1.60
CA SER A 224 -6.77 5.05 2.62
C SER A 224 -8.13 5.40 2.02
N HIS A 225 -9.17 4.74 2.53
CA HIS A 225 -10.55 4.93 2.11
C HIS A 225 -11.52 4.75 3.28
N THR A 226 -12.76 5.21 3.11
CA THR A 226 -13.83 4.96 4.07
C THR A 226 -14.29 3.52 3.97
N TYR A 227 -14.72 2.92 5.09
CA TYR A 227 -15.60 1.76 5.02
C TYR A 227 -17.03 2.22 4.68
N ALA A 228 -17.70 1.48 3.80
CA ALA A 228 -19.12 1.69 3.53
C ALA A 228 -19.90 1.50 4.84
N ASN A 229 -20.40 2.41 5.52
CA ASN A 229 -21.15 2.35 6.80
C ASN A 229 -20.32 2.36 8.10
N ALA A 230 -19.01 2.59 8.07
CA ALA A 230 -18.22 2.60 9.29
C ALA A 230 -17.57 3.96 9.54
N ARG A 231 -17.42 4.31 10.82
CA ARG A 231 -16.66 5.46 11.28
C ARG A 231 -15.15 5.24 11.23
N ILE A 232 -14.72 4.08 10.75
CA ILE A 232 -13.32 3.63 10.72
C ILE A 232 -12.84 3.70 9.28
N ASN A 233 -11.69 4.29 9.07
CA ASN A 233 -11.00 4.29 7.79
C ASN A 233 -10.18 3.01 7.64
N HIS A 234 -10.07 2.53 6.42
CA HIS A 234 -9.25 1.38 6.05
C HIS A 234 -8.09 1.81 5.16
N VAL A 235 -7.04 1.00 5.13
CA VAL A 235 -5.87 1.23 4.30
C VAL A 235 -5.49 -0.07 3.61
N ILE A 236 -5.24 0.02 2.29
CA ILE A 236 -4.90 -1.08 1.39
C ILE A 236 -3.65 -0.74 0.60
N ASN A 237 -2.94 -1.74 0.06
CA ASN A 237 -1.83 -1.51 -0.86
C ASN A 237 -2.34 -1.27 -2.27
N LEU A 238 -1.75 -0.30 -2.96
CA LEU A 238 -2.02 0.00 -4.37
C LEU A 238 -0.74 -0.33 -5.17
N TRP A 239 -0.79 -1.37 -5.99
CA TRP A 239 0.34 -1.89 -6.75
C TRP A 239 0.37 -1.43 -8.20
N GLY A 240 -0.77 -1.05 -8.74
CA GLY A 240 -0.90 -0.56 -10.11
C GLY A 240 -2.19 0.22 -10.32
N ALA A 241 -2.27 0.94 -11.41
CA ALA A 241 -3.42 1.77 -11.77
C ALA A 241 -3.61 1.86 -13.28
N ASP A 242 -4.87 1.88 -13.72
CA ASP A 242 -5.30 2.02 -15.10
C ASP A 242 -5.85 3.42 -15.34
N PHE A 243 -5.41 4.07 -16.41
CA PHE A 243 -5.78 5.43 -16.80
C PHE A 243 -6.41 5.44 -18.19
N ASP A 244 -7.44 6.24 -18.40
CA ASP A 244 -8.01 6.48 -19.72
C ASP A 244 -7.12 7.40 -20.58
N SER A 245 -7.54 7.64 -21.82
CA SER A 245 -6.82 8.50 -22.77
C SER A 245 -6.66 9.96 -22.31
N ASN A 246 -7.51 10.41 -21.39
CA ASN A 246 -7.41 11.75 -20.78
C ASN A 246 -6.53 11.76 -19.51
N GLY A 247 -5.97 10.59 -19.14
CA GLY A 247 -5.15 10.42 -17.95
C GLY A 247 -5.96 10.35 -16.65
N ASN A 248 -7.27 10.14 -16.71
CA ASN A 248 -8.08 9.92 -15.52
C ASN A 248 -8.02 8.48 -15.07
N LEU A 249 -7.92 8.29 -13.77
CA LEU A 249 -7.91 7.00 -13.12
C LEU A 249 -9.23 6.26 -13.34
N LYS A 250 -9.15 5.02 -13.82
CA LYS A 250 -10.30 4.15 -14.10
C LYS A 250 -10.38 2.95 -13.18
N ALA A 251 -9.23 2.39 -12.84
CA ALA A 251 -9.14 1.27 -11.93
C ALA A 251 -7.81 1.29 -11.17
N ILE A 252 -7.79 0.60 -10.04
CA ILE A 252 -6.60 0.34 -9.22
C ILE A 252 -6.47 -1.15 -8.95
N HIS A 253 -5.23 -1.60 -8.83
CA HIS A 253 -4.89 -2.98 -8.52
C HIS A 253 -4.31 -3.03 -7.11
N VAL A 254 -5.00 -3.74 -6.21
CA VAL A 254 -4.78 -3.63 -4.76
C VAL A 254 -4.67 -4.99 -4.09
N THR A 255 -3.97 -5.03 -2.95
CA THR A 255 -4.09 -6.10 -1.95
C THR A 255 -4.68 -5.53 -0.67
N ASP A 256 -5.54 -6.32 -0.03
CA ASP A 256 -6.36 -5.88 1.09
C ASP A 256 -6.27 -6.88 2.25
N SER A 257 -5.73 -6.42 3.37
CA SER A 257 -5.55 -7.25 4.57
C SER A 257 -6.85 -7.79 5.18
N ASP A 258 -8.00 -7.25 4.80
CA ASP A 258 -9.31 -7.66 5.29
C ASP A 258 -9.95 -8.78 4.44
N SER A 259 -9.30 -9.20 3.38
CA SER A 259 -9.85 -10.17 2.42
C SER A 259 -9.42 -11.60 2.73
N ASN A 260 -9.96 -12.18 3.80
CA ASN A 260 -9.64 -13.56 4.21
C ASN A 260 -10.03 -14.64 3.19
N ALA A 261 -11.09 -14.42 2.43
CA ALA A 261 -11.66 -15.42 1.54
C ALA A 261 -10.91 -15.55 0.21
N SER A 262 -10.14 -14.54 -0.17
CA SER A 262 -9.43 -14.51 -1.45
C SER A 262 -8.12 -13.74 -1.33
N ILE A 263 -7.07 -14.47 -0.94
CA ILE A 263 -5.70 -13.94 -0.92
C ILE A 263 -5.27 -13.69 -2.36
N GLY A 264 -4.87 -12.45 -2.65
CA GLY A 264 -4.44 -12.05 -3.98
C GLY A 264 -4.78 -10.61 -4.33
N MET A 265 -4.41 -10.23 -5.55
CA MET A 265 -4.62 -8.87 -6.05
C MET A 265 -6.05 -8.70 -6.55
N LYS A 266 -6.67 -7.58 -6.22
CA LYS A 266 -8.02 -7.20 -6.64
C LYS A 266 -7.95 -5.99 -7.56
N LYS A 267 -8.89 -5.92 -8.49
CA LYS A 267 -9.12 -4.75 -9.31
C LYS A 267 -10.35 -4.02 -8.81
N TYR A 268 -10.17 -2.77 -8.38
CA TYR A 268 -11.27 -1.87 -8.02
C TYR A 268 -11.44 -0.79 -9.07
N PHE A 269 -12.68 -0.51 -9.43
CA PHE A 269 -13.04 0.62 -10.27
C PHE A 269 -12.95 1.93 -9.50
N VAL A 270 -12.60 3.00 -10.20
CA VAL A 270 -12.51 4.35 -9.65
C VAL A 270 -13.44 5.27 -10.40
N GLY A 271 -14.14 6.12 -9.69
CA GLY A 271 -15.05 7.11 -10.26
C GLY A 271 -15.39 8.21 -9.27
N VAL A 272 -16.20 9.15 -9.73
CA VAL A 272 -16.77 10.20 -8.86
C VAL A 272 -18.19 9.78 -8.51
N ASN A 273 -18.50 9.71 -7.22
CA ASN A 273 -19.82 9.31 -6.74
C ASN A 273 -20.82 10.48 -6.76
N SER A 274 -22.08 10.23 -6.43
CA SER A 274 -23.16 11.23 -6.40
C SER A 274 -22.91 12.38 -5.43
N SER A 275 -22.01 12.21 -4.46
CA SER A 275 -21.58 13.27 -3.54
C SER A 275 -20.38 14.09 -4.06
N GLY A 276 -19.96 13.87 -5.31
CA GLY A 276 -18.82 14.56 -5.92
C GLY A 276 -17.47 14.12 -5.38
N LYS A 277 -17.38 12.98 -4.67
CA LYS A 277 -16.14 12.46 -4.09
C LYS A 277 -15.57 11.33 -4.95
N VAL A 278 -14.24 11.29 -5.05
CA VAL A 278 -13.55 10.17 -5.69
C VAL A 278 -13.72 8.94 -4.82
N ALA A 279 -14.19 7.85 -5.41
CA ALA A 279 -14.51 6.62 -4.71
C ALA A 279 -13.97 5.40 -5.47
N ILE A 280 -13.79 4.30 -4.73
CA ILE A 280 -13.37 3.00 -5.23
C ILE A 280 -14.45 1.96 -4.95
N SER A 281 -14.58 0.99 -5.84
CA SER A 281 -15.55 -0.10 -5.67
C SER A 281 -15.16 -1.34 -6.47
N ALA A 282 -15.58 -2.50 -6.01
CA ALA A 282 -15.47 -3.75 -6.76
C ALA A 282 -16.29 -3.75 -8.07
N LYS A 283 -17.33 -2.92 -8.13
CA LYS A 283 -18.18 -2.70 -9.31
C LYS A 283 -18.07 -1.25 -9.78
N GLU A 284 -18.45 -0.97 -11.02
CA GLU A 284 -18.45 0.40 -11.51
C GLU A 284 -19.27 1.34 -10.61
N ILE A 285 -18.72 2.55 -10.37
CA ILE A 285 -19.40 3.59 -9.60
C ILE A 285 -20.58 4.13 -10.43
N LYS A 286 -21.79 4.07 -9.86
CA LYS A 286 -23.07 4.50 -10.45
C LYS A 286 -23.96 5.11 -9.35
N GLU A 287 -25.16 5.57 -9.73
CA GLU A 287 -26.12 6.16 -8.77
C GLU A 287 -26.47 5.22 -7.61
N ASP A 288 -26.58 3.93 -7.90
CA ASP A 288 -26.90 2.87 -6.93
C ASP A 288 -25.66 2.29 -6.23
N ASN A 289 -24.45 2.68 -6.63
CA ASN A 289 -23.19 2.23 -6.07
C ASN A 289 -22.23 3.40 -5.85
N ILE A 290 -22.30 4.00 -4.68
CA ILE A 290 -21.47 5.17 -4.31
C ILE A 290 -20.02 4.83 -3.99
N GLY A 291 -19.68 3.53 -3.80
CA GLY A 291 -18.35 3.08 -3.44
C GLY A 291 -17.84 3.58 -2.09
N ALA A 292 -16.57 3.30 -1.82
CA ALA A 292 -15.84 3.82 -0.66
C ALA A 292 -15.04 5.06 -1.07
N GLN A 293 -15.17 6.17 -0.34
CA GLN A 293 -14.44 7.39 -0.63
C GLN A 293 -12.94 7.20 -0.44
N ALA A 294 -12.13 7.57 -1.43
CA ALA A 294 -10.69 7.65 -1.31
C ALA A 294 -10.31 8.87 -0.45
N LEU A 295 -9.46 8.67 0.55
CA LEU A 295 -9.15 9.69 1.57
C LEU A 295 -7.73 10.22 1.46
N GLY A 296 -6.77 9.40 1.06
CA GLY A 296 -5.37 9.81 0.99
C GLY A 296 -4.43 8.71 0.52
N LEU A 297 -3.21 9.09 0.25
CA LEU A 297 -2.15 8.23 -0.28
C LEU A 297 -0.94 8.27 0.65
N PHE A 298 -0.38 7.10 0.92
CA PHE A 298 0.91 6.90 1.58
C PHE A 298 1.89 6.38 0.55
N THR A 299 3.14 6.86 0.60
CA THR A 299 4.17 6.43 -0.36
C THR A 299 5.42 5.95 0.36
N LEU A 300 6.17 5.04 -0.26
CA LEU A 300 7.50 4.61 0.16
C LEU A 300 8.43 4.61 -1.04
N SER A 301 9.48 5.42 -0.98
CA SER A 301 10.55 5.42 -1.99
C SER A 301 11.60 4.35 -1.70
N THR A 302 12.39 4.00 -2.73
CA THR A 302 13.47 3.00 -2.57
C THR A 302 14.63 3.50 -1.72
N GLY A 303 14.88 4.81 -1.66
CA GLY A 303 15.98 5.39 -0.89
C GLY A 303 17.35 5.22 -1.53
N GLN A 304 17.44 5.00 -2.84
CA GLN A 304 18.72 4.75 -3.54
C GLN A 304 19.75 5.86 -3.34
N ASP A 305 19.33 7.12 -3.32
CA ASP A 305 20.24 8.25 -3.13
C ASP A 305 20.93 8.21 -1.74
N SER A 306 20.20 7.76 -0.71
CA SER A 306 20.78 7.63 0.64
C SER A 306 21.78 6.48 0.73
N TRP A 307 21.51 5.35 0.09
CA TRP A 307 22.46 4.23 0.00
C TRP A 307 23.77 4.62 -0.68
N ASN A 308 23.70 5.46 -1.71
CA ASN A 308 24.86 5.89 -2.48
C ASN A 308 25.75 6.91 -1.76
N GLN A 309 25.23 7.58 -0.71
CA GLN A 309 26.01 8.55 0.08
C GLN A 309 26.87 7.91 1.17
N THR A 310 26.68 6.64 1.46
CA THR A 310 27.40 5.89 2.51
C THR A 310 28.56 5.06 1.94
N ASN A 311 28.82 5.11 0.65
CA ASN A 311 29.97 4.45 -0.01
C ASN A 311 31.17 5.36 -0.16
#